data_af8b98ae665a6dedaf8303896ed93304
#
_entry.id   af8b98ae665a6dedaf8303896ed93304
#
_cell.length_a   1.000
_cell.length_b   1.000
_cell.length_c   1.000
_cell.angle_alpha   90.00
_cell.angle_beta   90.00
_cell.angle_gamma   90.00
#
_symmetry.space_group_name_H-M   'P 1'
#
loop_
_entity.id
_entity.type
_entity.pdbx_description
1 polymer ?
#
loop_
_entity_poly.entity_id
_entity_poly.type
_entity_poly.pdbx_seq_one_letter_code
_entity_poly.pdbx_strand_id
1 'polypeptide(L)'
;MLGFNLPHLHGQTLPGGRDFSLPRAEVSLAYSPTEANAPPGYCNCFFMNGLSAEGNFRTYRAYTTVVDVTATHTGQIQNTGQPFSMLMFTGGMRLNFRFGQQRQDGYDRYYRYKPFVQGLAGLAHGFDSAFPDKAGFIQPTANSFAFLVGAGLDIKYRRHLSFRAIQADYGYTRLPNLAGNDQNLLRISTGITIHLK
;
A
#
# COMPACT_ATOMS: atom_id res chain seq x y z
N MET A 1 -29.38 51.88 -3.37
CA MET A 1 -29.61 50.47 -3.74
C MET A 1 -28.48 50.02 -4.68
N LEU A 2 -27.46 49.35 -4.18
CA LEU A 2 -26.36 48.84 -4.96
C LEU A 2 -26.66 47.36 -5.24
N GLY A 3 -26.99 47.05 -6.50
CA GLY A 3 -27.23 45.67 -6.94
C GLY A 3 -25.92 44.95 -7.15
N PHE A 4 -25.60 43.91 -6.34
CA PHE A 4 -24.53 42.99 -6.56
C PHE A 4 -24.94 41.98 -7.65
N ASN A 5 -24.36 42.14 -8.85
CA ASN A 5 -24.41 41.10 -9.87
C ASN A 5 -23.41 39.99 -9.51
N LEU A 6 -23.91 38.88 -8.99
CA LEU A 6 -23.14 37.65 -8.88
C LEU A 6 -22.95 37.04 -10.28
N PRO A 7 -21.72 36.76 -10.70
CA PRO A 7 -21.51 36.04 -11.94
C PRO A 7 -22.06 34.62 -11.82
N HIS A 8 -23.01 34.29 -12.71
CA HIS A 8 -23.47 32.90 -12.88
C HIS A 8 -22.28 32.01 -13.23
N LEU A 9 -21.84 31.19 -12.27
CA LEU A 9 -20.97 30.06 -12.55
C LEU A 9 -21.75 29.10 -13.47
N HIS A 10 -21.53 29.23 -14.76
CA HIS A 10 -21.95 28.22 -15.72
C HIS A 10 -21.12 26.98 -15.41
N GLY A 11 -21.74 26.00 -14.78
CA GLY A 11 -21.20 24.68 -14.67
C GLY A 11 -20.91 24.21 -16.09
N GLN A 12 -19.62 24.13 -16.43
CA GLN A 12 -19.19 23.52 -17.70
C GLN A 12 -19.59 22.05 -17.64
N THR A 13 -20.73 21.73 -18.25
CA THR A 13 -21.03 20.37 -18.67
C THR A 13 -19.97 19.99 -19.67
N LEU A 14 -18.97 19.23 -19.22
CA LEU A 14 -18.01 18.60 -20.11
C LEU A 14 -18.81 17.85 -21.18
N PRO A 15 -18.61 18.13 -22.49
CA PRO A 15 -19.23 17.35 -23.54
C PRO A 15 -18.88 15.90 -23.28
N GLY A 16 -19.86 14.98 -23.38
CA GLY A 16 -19.77 13.57 -23.03
C GLY A 16 -18.62 12.86 -23.73
N GLY A 17 -17.43 13.13 -23.28
CA GLY A 17 -16.25 12.35 -23.59
C GLY A 17 -16.43 11.00 -22.93
N ARG A 18 -16.58 9.93 -23.72
CA ARG A 18 -16.46 8.56 -23.26
C ARG A 18 -15.25 8.52 -22.35
N ASP A 19 -15.44 8.12 -21.09
CA ASP A 19 -14.35 7.84 -20.17
C ASP A 19 -13.44 6.81 -20.83
N PHE A 20 -12.40 7.31 -21.49
CA PHE A 20 -11.44 6.47 -22.19
C PHE A 20 -10.85 5.51 -21.20
N SER A 21 -11.16 4.27 -21.42
CA SER A 21 -10.73 3.03 -20.79
C SER A 21 -9.50 3.18 -19.86
N LEU A 22 -9.73 3.75 -18.70
CA LEU A 22 -8.79 3.52 -17.60
C LEU A 22 -8.78 2.00 -17.35
N PRO A 23 -7.64 1.39 -17.16
CA PRO A 23 -7.56 -0.04 -16.96
C PRO A 23 -8.50 -0.43 -15.82
N ARG A 24 -9.29 -1.47 -16.04
CA ARG A 24 -10.23 -1.98 -15.03
C ARG A 24 -9.48 -2.69 -13.90
N ALA A 25 -8.33 -3.26 -14.23
CA ALA A 25 -7.46 -3.95 -13.29
C ALA A 25 -5.99 -3.56 -13.50
N GLU A 26 -5.24 -3.50 -12.43
CA GLU A 26 -3.80 -3.26 -12.43
C GLU A 26 -3.16 -4.30 -11.50
N VAL A 27 -1.98 -4.80 -11.86
CA VAL A 27 -1.17 -5.67 -11.02
C VAL A 27 0.17 -4.98 -10.78
N SER A 28 0.57 -4.86 -9.52
CA SER A 28 1.83 -4.26 -9.14
C SER A 28 2.73 -5.30 -8.47
N LEU A 29 4.01 -5.25 -8.76
CA LEU A 29 5.05 -5.99 -8.06
C LEU A 29 6.07 -4.98 -7.55
N ALA A 30 6.42 -5.05 -6.28
CA ALA A 30 7.31 -4.09 -5.66
C ALA A 30 8.28 -4.76 -4.67
N TYR A 31 9.47 -4.23 -4.59
CA TYR A 31 10.37 -4.44 -3.48
C TYR A 31 9.90 -3.58 -2.32
N SER A 32 9.74 -4.19 -1.14
CA SER A 32 9.00 -3.61 -0.01
C SER A 32 9.74 -3.83 1.31
N PRO A 33 10.92 -3.19 1.50
CA PRO A 33 11.59 -3.22 2.77
C PRO A 33 10.68 -2.64 3.87
N THR A 34 10.72 -3.29 5.03
CA THR A 34 9.86 -2.95 6.17
C THR A 34 10.70 -2.83 7.43
N GLU A 35 10.57 -1.72 8.10
CA GLU A 35 11.13 -1.50 9.44
C GLU A 35 10.04 -1.80 10.46
N ALA A 36 10.37 -2.56 11.51
CA ALA A 36 9.46 -2.91 12.57
C ALA A 36 10.09 -2.61 13.95
N ASN A 37 9.26 -2.21 14.93
CA ASN A 37 9.74 -2.07 16.29
C ASN A 37 9.91 -3.45 16.95
N ALA A 38 11.02 -3.62 17.66
CA ALA A 38 11.26 -4.79 18.49
C ALA A 38 10.41 -4.76 19.79
N PRO A 39 10.35 -5.87 20.54
CA PRO A 39 9.64 -5.96 21.83
C PRO A 39 10.03 -4.86 22.82
N PRO A 40 9.13 -4.49 23.77
CA PRO A 40 9.37 -3.46 24.77
C PRO A 40 10.64 -3.68 25.58
N GLY A 41 11.33 -2.62 25.84
CA GLY A 41 12.62 -2.56 26.53
C GLY A 41 13.81 -2.33 25.62
N TYR A 42 13.66 -2.47 24.35
CA TYR A 42 14.67 -2.17 23.33
C TYR A 42 14.07 -1.20 22.33
N CYS A 43 14.50 0.05 22.35
CA CYS A 43 14.16 1.06 21.34
C CYS A 43 14.77 0.77 19.98
N ASN A 44 14.91 -0.47 19.62
CA ASN A 44 15.65 -0.84 18.43
C ASN A 44 14.68 -1.39 17.41
N CYS A 45 14.53 -0.68 16.33
CA CYS A 45 13.86 -1.18 15.15
C CYS A 45 14.74 -2.23 14.47
N PHE A 46 14.12 -3.18 13.80
CA PHE A 46 14.81 -4.14 12.93
C PHE A 46 14.25 -4.06 11.51
N PHE A 47 15.08 -4.44 10.58
CA PHE A 47 14.80 -4.29 9.17
C PHE A 47 14.53 -5.65 8.52
N MET A 48 13.47 -5.72 7.74
CA MET A 48 13.09 -6.91 6.95
C MET A 48 13.12 -6.56 5.48
N ASN A 49 13.74 -7.40 4.68
CA ASN A 49 13.60 -7.32 3.23
C ASN A 49 12.29 -7.98 2.79
N GLY A 50 11.61 -7.41 1.83
CA GLY A 50 10.32 -7.92 1.39
C GLY A 50 10.00 -7.68 -0.06
N LEU A 51 9.00 -8.42 -0.51
CA LEU A 51 8.36 -8.27 -1.81
C LEU A 51 6.86 -8.15 -1.59
N SER A 52 6.20 -7.32 -2.37
CA SER A 52 4.75 -7.19 -2.38
C SER A 52 4.18 -7.39 -3.78
N ALA A 53 3.02 -8.03 -3.84
CA ALA A 53 2.19 -8.14 -5.02
C ALA A 53 0.82 -7.54 -4.72
N GLU A 54 0.34 -6.66 -5.59
CA GLU A 54 -0.87 -5.89 -5.37
C GLU A 54 -1.78 -6.00 -6.58
N GLY A 55 -3.03 -6.41 -6.36
CA GLY A 55 -4.11 -6.39 -7.33
C GLY A 55 -4.99 -5.16 -7.09
N ASN A 56 -5.19 -4.34 -8.10
CA ASN A 56 -5.95 -3.11 -8.03
C ASN A 56 -7.14 -3.19 -8.97
N PHE A 57 -8.35 -3.03 -8.45
CA PHE A 57 -9.60 -3.10 -9.21
C PHE A 57 -10.33 -1.77 -9.13
N ARG A 58 -10.50 -1.11 -10.25
CA ARG A 58 -11.20 0.16 -10.29
C ARG A 58 -12.69 -0.02 -9.95
N THR A 59 -13.13 0.59 -8.86
CA THR A 59 -14.51 0.47 -8.37
C THR A 59 -15.36 1.65 -8.84
N TYR A 60 -14.92 2.87 -8.58
CA TYR A 60 -15.69 4.06 -8.94
C TYR A 60 -14.78 5.28 -9.07
N ARG A 61 -14.84 6.01 -10.21
CA ARG A 61 -14.07 7.25 -10.47
C ARG A 61 -12.61 7.19 -10.02
N ALA A 62 -12.29 7.81 -8.87
CA ALA A 62 -10.95 7.86 -8.28
C ALA A 62 -10.68 6.71 -7.30
N TYR A 63 -11.70 5.94 -6.93
CA TYR A 63 -11.60 4.85 -5.96
C TYR A 63 -11.23 3.54 -6.63
N THR A 64 -10.34 2.81 -5.99
CA THR A 64 -9.83 1.51 -6.42
C THR A 64 -9.84 0.56 -5.22
N THR A 65 -10.42 -0.62 -5.39
CA THR A 65 -10.27 -1.72 -4.42
C THR A 65 -8.90 -2.33 -4.59
N VAL A 66 -8.19 -2.55 -3.50
CA VAL A 66 -6.84 -3.09 -3.47
C VAL A 66 -6.83 -4.38 -2.68
N VAL A 67 -6.11 -5.38 -3.21
CA VAL A 67 -5.71 -6.60 -2.48
C VAL A 67 -4.20 -6.65 -2.54
N ASP A 68 -3.55 -6.76 -1.39
CA ASP A 68 -2.09 -6.76 -1.24
C ASP A 68 -1.64 -8.02 -0.52
N VAL A 69 -0.60 -8.63 -1.05
CA VAL A 69 0.12 -9.74 -0.43
C VAL A 69 1.58 -9.31 -0.29
N THR A 70 2.07 -9.24 0.93
CA THR A 70 3.45 -8.85 1.23
C THR A 70 4.15 -9.95 2.01
N ALA A 71 5.31 -10.40 1.53
CA ALA A 71 6.20 -11.31 2.22
C ALA A 71 7.47 -10.57 2.63
N THR A 72 7.84 -10.65 3.92
CA THR A 72 9.05 -10.04 4.47
C THR A 72 9.85 -11.04 5.26
N HIS A 73 11.18 -10.89 5.25
CA HIS A 73 12.10 -11.77 5.96
C HIS A 73 13.30 -10.99 6.52
N THR A 74 13.75 -11.40 7.70
CA THR A 74 15.05 -11.04 8.26
C THR A 74 15.75 -12.25 8.84
N GLY A 75 17.06 -12.34 8.66
CA GLY A 75 17.87 -13.43 9.22
C GLY A 75 18.01 -13.32 10.73
N GLN A 76 17.84 -12.13 11.31
CA GLN A 76 17.88 -11.92 12.76
C GLN A 76 17.11 -10.69 13.18
N ILE A 77 16.36 -10.79 14.25
CA ILE A 77 15.77 -9.65 14.94
C ILE A 77 16.88 -9.04 15.77
N GLN A 78 17.42 -7.89 15.34
CA GLN A 78 18.57 -7.22 16.00
C GLN A 78 19.75 -8.19 16.21
N ASN A 79 20.28 -8.28 17.42
CA ASN A 79 21.38 -9.15 17.81
C ASN A 79 20.92 -10.44 18.53
N THR A 80 19.64 -10.82 18.38
CA THR A 80 19.09 -11.99 19.10
C THR A 80 19.43 -13.31 18.44
N GLY A 81 19.88 -13.30 17.18
CA GLY A 81 20.08 -14.50 16.37
C GLY A 81 18.78 -15.22 15.96
N GLN A 82 17.62 -14.65 16.28
CA GLN A 82 16.31 -15.21 15.91
C GLN A 82 15.90 -14.69 14.53
N PRO A 83 15.67 -15.57 13.55
CA PRO A 83 15.09 -15.17 12.27
C PRO A 83 13.62 -14.80 12.45
N PHE A 84 13.08 -14.04 11.50
CA PHE A 84 11.67 -13.71 11.47
C PHE A 84 11.20 -13.57 10.04
N SER A 85 10.09 -14.21 9.74
CA SER A 85 9.39 -14.11 8.46
C SER A 85 7.93 -13.70 8.71
N MET A 86 7.39 -12.85 7.87
CA MET A 86 6.00 -12.44 7.96
C MET A 86 5.36 -12.39 6.58
N LEU A 87 4.15 -12.96 6.48
CA LEU A 87 3.28 -12.88 5.33
C LEU A 87 2.04 -12.08 5.70
N MET A 88 1.78 -11.00 4.99
CA MET A 88 0.58 -10.19 5.18
C MET A 88 -0.36 -10.33 3.98
N PHE A 89 -1.64 -10.52 4.27
CA PHE A 89 -2.75 -10.48 3.32
C PHE A 89 -3.68 -9.35 3.73
N THR A 90 -3.72 -8.29 2.94
CA THR A 90 -4.53 -7.12 3.25
C THR A 90 -5.39 -6.71 2.06
N GLY A 91 -6.53 -6.09 2.35
CA GLY A 91 -7.42 -5.55 1.34
C GLY A 91 -8.07 -4.27 1.82
N GLY A 92 -8.46 -3.42 0.89
CA GLY A 92 -9.08 -2.15 1.22
C GLY A 92 -9.28 -1.22 0.04
N MET A 93 -9.18 0.07 0.31
CA MET A 93 -9.49 1.11 -0.66
C MET A 93 -8.30 2.04 -0.90
N ARG A 94 -8.17 2.45 -2.16
CA ARG A 94 -7.20 3.45 -2.61
C ARG A 94 -7.95 4.60 -3.29
N LEU A 95 -7.58 5.82 -2.94
CA LEU A 95 -8.01 7.04 -3.61
C LEU A 95 -6.85 7.54 -4.49
N ASN A 96 -7.11 7.63 -5.80
CA ASN A 96 -6.12 8.07 -6.77
C ASN A 96 -6.36 9.52 -7.17
N PHE A 97 -5.31 10.31 -7.15
CA PHE A 97 -5.30 11.67 -7.66
C PHE A 97 -4.59 11.69 -9.04
N ARG A 98 -4.83 12.71 -9.83
CA ARG A 98 -4.25 12.86 -11.14
C ARG A 98 -3.65 14.24 -11.26
N PHE A 99 -2.34 14.31 -11.49
CA PHE A 99 -1.62 15.56 -11.61
C PHE A 99 -0.74 15.59 -12.86
N GLY A 100 -0.45 16.81 -13.31
CA GLY A 100 0.42 17.08 -14.42
C GLY A 100 -0.32 17.29 -15.74
N GLN A 101 0.46 17.45 -16.80
CA GLN A 101 -0.05 17.62 -18.16
C GLN A 101 -0.67 16.30 -18.65
N GLN A 102 -1.84 16.41 -19.24
CA GLN A 102 -2.45 15.30 -19.94
C GLN A 102 -1.63 14.96 -21.18
N ARG A 103 -1.14 13.73 -21.25
CA ARG A 103 -0.43 13.20 -22.42
C ARG A 103 -1.37 12.33 -23.24
N GLN A 104 -1.10 12.29 -24.53
CA GLN A 104 -1.83 11.43 -25.48
C GLN A 104 -0.84 10.46 -26.11
N ASP A 105 -1.20 9.19 -26.08
CA ASP A 105 -0.49 8.11 -26.77
C ASP A 105 -1.50 7.37 -27.65
N GLY A 106 -1.49 7.67 -28.94
CA GLY A 106 -2.54 7.24 -29.86
C GLY A 106 -3.89 7.85 -29.50
N TYR A 107 -4.87 7.01 -29.22
CA TYR A 107 -6.23 7.41 -28.81
C TYR A 107 -6.41 7.57 -27.30
N ASP A 108 -5.40 7.17 -26.48
CA ASP A 108 -5.50 7.20 -25.04
C ASP A 108 -4.91 8.48 -24.47
N ARG A 109 -5.68 9.14 -23.62
CA ARG A 109 -5.22 10.28 -22.82
C ARG A 109 -4.91 9.81 -21.40
N TYR A 110 -3.78 10.19 -20.85
CA TYR A 110 -3.40 9.82 -19.48
C TYR A 110 -2.60 10.94 -18.79
N TYR A 111 -2.69 10.93 -17.47
CA TYR A 111 -1.85 11.77 -16.62
C TYR A 111 -0.56 11.03 -16.29
N ARG A 112 0.57 11.73 -16.36
CA ARG A 112 1.89 11.13 -16.10
C ARG A 112 2.06 10.76 -14.63
N TYR A 113 1.60 11.61 -13.71
CA TYR A 113 1.75 11.42 -12.28
C TYR A 113 0.41 11.05 -11.66
N LYS A 114 0.41 9.98 -10.88
CA LYS A 114 -0.77 9.44 -10.22
C LYS A 114 -0.44 9.19 -8.74
N PRO A 115 -0.44 10.25 -7.90
CA PRO A 115 -0.35 10.05 -6.47
C PRO A 115 -1.63 9.42 -5.95
N PHE A 116 -1.48 8.67 -4.84
CA PHE A 116 -2.58 7.99 -4.19
C PHE A 116 -2.40 7.94 -2.67
N VAL A 117 -3.51 7.73 -1.97
CA VAL A 117 -3.56 7.35 -0.56
C VAL A 117 -4.37 6.08 -0.43
N GLN A 118 -4.05 5.25 0.56
CA GLN A 118 -4.74 3.97 0.77
C GLN A 118 -4.90 3.62 2.24
N GLY A 119 -5.93 2.83 2.52
CA GLY A 119 -6.14 2.17 3.80
C GLY A 119 -6.49 0.70 3.54
N LEU A 120 -5.72 -0.21 4.14
CA LEU A 120 -5.85 -1.65 3.98
C LEU A 120 -5.96 -2.31 5.34
N ALA A 121 -6.74 -3.39 5.45
CA ALA A 121 -6.87 -4.19 6.65
C ALA A 121 -6.87 -5.67 6.28
N GLY A 122 -6.41 -6.53 7.18
CA GLY A 122 -6.32 -7.96 6.92
C GLY A 122 -5.61 -8.73 8.00
N LEU A 123 -4.79 -9.69 7.61
CA LEU A 123 -4.12 -10.63 8.48
C LEU A 123 -2.61 -10.62 8.24
N ALA A 124 -1.84 -10.74 9.31
CA ALA A 124 -0.42 -11.02 9.31
C ALA A 124 -0.18 -12.41 9.91
N HIS A 125 0.61 -13.22 9.21
CA HIS A 125 1.09 -14.52 9.64
C HIS A 125 2.60 -14.44 9.84
N GLY A 126 3.05 -14.54 11.10
CA GLY A 126 4.46 -14.60 11.45
C GLY A 126 4.91 -16.06 11.57
N PHE A 127 6.12 -16.36 11.09
CA PHE A 127 6.73 -17.69 11.17
C PHE A 127 8.26 -17.58 11.26
N ASP A 128 8.95 -18.72 11.43
CA ASP A 128 10.40 -18.79 11.63
C ASP A 128 10.91 -18.02 12.85
N SER A 129 10.08 -17.87 13.88
CA SER A 129 10.45 -17.14 15.09
C SER A 129 9.81 -17.76 16.34
N ALA A 130 10.06 -17.17 17.50
CA ALA A 130 9.56 -17.60 18.77
C ALA A 130 8.41 -16.68 19.22
N PHE A 131 7.18 -17.17 19.14
CA PHE A 131 5.98 -16.43 19.56
C PHE A 131 5.47 -17.00 20.87
N PRO A 132 5.54 -16.26 21.99
CA PRO A 132 4.99 -16.73 23.25
C PRO A 132 3.47 -16.64 23.24
N ASP A 133 2.81 -17.72 23.68
CA ASP A 133 1.38 -17.68 23.92
C ASP A 133 1.04 -17.11 25.32
N LYS A 134 -0.24 -17.01 25.65
CA LYS A 134 -0.71 -16.48 26.93
C LYS A 134 -0.30 -17.36 28.13
N ALA A 135 0.05 -18.62 27.91
CA ALA A 135 0.49 -19.57 28.92
C ALA A 135 2.03 -19.63 29.02
N GLY A 136 2.76 -18.85 28.20
CA GLY A 136 4.21 -18.82 28.17
C GLY A 136 4.86 -19.90 27.30
N PHE A 137 4.06 -20.70 26.56
CA PHE A 137 4.61 -21.65 25.60
C PHE A 137 5.04 -20.93 24.32
N ILE A 138 6.17 -21.34 23.77
CA ILE A 138 6.70 -20.77 22.53
C ILE A 138 6.09 -21.52 21.35
N GLN A 139 5.46 -20.77 20.44
CA GLN A 139 4.91 -21.26 19.18
C GLN A 139 5.83 -20.83 18.02
N PRO A 140 6.02 -21.68 17.00
CA PRO A 140 6.85 -21.32 15.83
C PRO A 140 6.13 -20.37 14.86
N THR A 141 4.82 -20.21 15.00
CA THR A 141 3.98 -19.36 14.14
C THR A 141 2.94 -18.60 14.95
N ALA A 142 2.55 -17.45 14.45
CA ALA A 142 1.44 -16.67 15.05
C ALA A 142 0.66 -15.94 13.98
N ASN A 143 -0.63 -15.72 14.24
CA ASN A 143 -1.51 -14.92 13.40
C ASN A 143 -1.98 -13.68 14.14
N SER A 144 -2.12 -12.58 13.43
CA SER A 144 -2.69 -11.37 13.99
C SER A 144 -3.46 -10.57 12.94
N PHE A 145 -4.28 -9.65 13.41
CA PHE A 145 -4.84 -8.61 12.57
C PHE A 145 -3.72 -7.69 12.08
N ALA A 146 -3.84 -7.20 10.84
CA ALA A 146 -2.95 -6.23 10.23
C ALA A 146 -3.75 -5.03 9.69
N PHE A 147 -3.21 -3.85 9.86
CA PHE A 147 -3.74 -2.62 9.28
C PHE A 147 -2.60 -1.82 8.66
N LEU A 148 -2.84 -1.25 7.46
CA LEU A 148 -1.90 -0.40 6.75
C LEU A 148 -2.60 0.88 6.31
N VAL A 149 -1.95 2.01 6.50
CA VAL A 149 -2.35 3.29 5.92
C VAL A 149 -1.16 3.96 5.27
N GLY A 150 -1.31 4.44 4.05
CA GLY A 150 -0.17 4.99 3.36
C GLY A 150 -0.50 5.81 2.12
N ALA A 151 0.56 6.28 1.50
CA ALA A 151 0.51 7.08 0.29
C ALA A 151 1.64 6.68 -0.66
N GLY A 152 1.43 6.96 -1.94
CA GLY A 152 2.44 6.67 -2.94
C GLY A 152 2.27 7.48 -4.22
N LEU A 153 3.21 7.29 -5.12
CA LEU A 153 3.26 7.93 -6.43
C LEU A 153 3.58 6.92 -7.52
N ASP A 154 2.63 6.71 -8.42
CA ASP A 154 2.84 5.97 -9.64
C ASP A 154 3.14 6.94 -10.80
N ILE A 155 4.20 6.67 -11.56
CA ILE A 155 4.61 7.43 -12.76
C ILE A 155 4.30 6.57 -13.99
N LYS A 156 3.36 6.99 -14.80
CA LYS A 156 3.00 6.29 -16.02
C LYS A 156 4.09 6.45 -17.08
N TYR A 157 4.63 5.33 -17.51
CA TYR A 157 5.69 5.29 -18.54
C TYR A 157 5.11 5.02 -19.93
N ARG A 158 4.28 3.96 -20.06
CA ARG A 158 3.60 3.55 -21.30
C ARG A 158 2.14 3.20 -21.01
N ARG A 159 1.39 2.90 -22.08
CA ARG A 159 -0.04 2.53 -22.00
C ARG A 159 -0.33 1.43 -20.99
N HIS A 160 0.51 0.40 -20.94
CA HIS A 160 0.33 -0.78 -20.11
C HIS A 160 1.31 -0.86 -18.92
N LEU A 161 2.16 0.16 -18.74
CA LEU A 161 3.23 0.12 -17.75
C LEU A 161 3.34 1.44 -17.00
N SER A 162 3.34 1.35 -15.68
CA SER A 162 3.71 2.41 -14.76
C SER A 162 4.83 1.95 -13.85
N PHE A 163 5.59 2.89 -13.36
CA PHE A 163 6.60 2.69 -12.34
C PHE A 163 6.08 3.28 -11.03
N ARG A 164 6.06 2.48 -9.97
CA ARG A 164 5.82 2.97 -8.61
C ARG A 164 7.10 3.59 -8.08
N ALA A 165 7.18 4.91 -8.13
CA ALA A 165 8.37 5.63 -7.72
C ALA A 165 8.63 5.46 -6.24
N ILE A 166 7.59 5.59 -5.43
CA ILE A 166 7.62 5.39 -3.98
C ILE A 166 6.21 5.11 -3.46
N GLN A 167 6.14 4.26 -2.46
CA GLN A 167 4.97 4.09 -1.59
C GLN A 167 5.48 3.96 -0.17
N ALA A 168 4.88 4.69 0.76
CA ALA A 168 5.16 4.60 2.19
C ALA A 168 3.87 4.26 2.92
N ASP A 169 3.89 3.15 3.66
CA ASP A 169 2.77 2.69 4.47
C ASP A 169 3.20 2.57 5.92
N TYR A 170 2.44 3.19 6.81
CA TYR A 170 2.47 2.87 8.22
C TYR A 170 1.57 1.68 8.49
N GLY A 171 2.11 0.68 9.15
CA GLY A 171 1.41 -0.56 9.48
C GLY A 171 1.33 -0.80 10.98
N TYR A 172 0.32 -1.57 11.37
CA TYR A 172 0.11 -2.03 12.72
C TYR A 172 -0.28 -3.51 12.73
N THR A 173 0.38 -4.29 13.57
CA THR A 173 0.04 -5.71 13.82
C THR A 173 0.04 -6.01 15.31
N ARG A 174 -0.55 -7.14 15.70
CA ARG A 174 -0.59 -7.61 17.10
C ARG A 174 -0.05 -9.02 17.25
N LEU A 175 1.11 -9.28 16.65
CA LEU A 175 1.79 -10.56 16.84
C LEU A 175 2.26 -10.72 18.30
N PRO A 176 2.10 -11.90 18.93
CA PRO A 176 2.51 -12.11 20.31
C PRO A 176 4.01 -11.89 20.51
N ASN A 177 4.39 -11.09 21.53
CA ASN A 177 5.79 -10.77 21.83
C ASN A 177 6.10 -10.57 23.33
N LEU A 178 5.40 -11.26 24.21
CA LEU A 178 5.56 -11.24 25.69
C LEU A 178 5.17 -9.94 26.41
N ALA A 179 5.25 -8.77 25.79
CA ALA A 179 5.19 -7.53 26.57
C ALA A 179 4.08 -6.56 26.17
N GLY A 180 3.59 -6.58 24.95
CA GLY A 180 2.56 -5.61 24.54
C GLY A 180 1.80 -6.02 23.30
N ASN A 181 2.31 -6.95 22.53
CA ASN A 181 1.75 -7.43 21.25
C ASN A 181 1.52 -6.34 20.19
N ASP A 182 1.89 -5.10 20.48
CA ASP A 182 1.68 -3.97 19.58
C ASP A 182 2.95 -3.73 18.76
N GLN A 183 2.83 -3.90 17.44
CA GLN A 183 3.94 -3.72 16.52
C GLN A 183 3.58 -2.66 15.48
N ASN A 184 4.43 -1.66 15.41
CA ASN A 184 4.37 -0.62 14.40
C ASN A 184 5.35 -0.96 13.27
N LEU A 185 4.91 -0.79 12.05
CA LEU A 185 5.66 -1.10 10.85
C LEU A 185 5.75 0.14 9.98
N LEU A 186 6.91 0.39 9.40
CA LEU A 186 7.08 1.35 8.31
C LEU A 186 7.54 0.59 7.07
N ARG A 187 6.67 0.47 6.08
CA ARG A 187 6.95 -0.17 4.80
C ARG A 187 7.21 0.89 3.74
N ILE A 188 8.33 0.78 3.04
CA ILE A 188 8.62 1.61 1.87
C ILE A 188 8.70 0.69 0.66
N SER A 189 7.99 1.03 -0.42
CA SER A 189 7.90 0.16 -1.60
C SER A 189 8.23 0.92 -2.87
N THR A 190 8.92 0.23 -3.79
CA THR A 190 9.17 0.69 -5.16
C THR A 190 9.01 -0.48 -6.12
N GLY A 191 8.50 -0.23 -7.32
CA GLY A 191 8.21 -1.36 -8.22
C GLY A 191 7.58 -0.97 -9.54
N ILE A 192 6.94 -1.94 -10.16
CA ILE A 192 6.27 -1.80 -11.45
C ILE A 192 4.78 -2.14 -11.33
N THR A 193 3.97 -1.45 -12.13
CA THR A 193 2.52 -1.70 -12.24
C THR A 193 2.15 -1.95 -13.69
N ILE A 194 1.51 -3.07 -13.94
CA ILE A 194 1.01 -3.48 -15.24
C ILE A 194 -0.50 -3.22 -15.28
N HIS A 195 -0.94 -2.51 -16.32
CA HIS A 195 -2.35 -2.18 -16.54
C HIS A 195 -2.99 -3.23 -17.45
N LEU A 196 -3.97 -3.94 -16.91
CA LEU A 196 -4.78 -4.91 -17.64
C LEU A 196 -6.00 -4.20 -18.26
N LYS A 197 -6.43 -4.64 -19.45
CA LYS A 197 -7.61 -4.10 -20.13
C LYS A 197 -8.88 -4.78 -19.68
#